data_390b2a0e666c719d7be8e864065786a3
#
_entry.id   390b2a0e666c719d7be8e864065786a3
#
_cell.length_a   1.000
_cell.length_b   1.000
_cell.length_c   1.000
_cell.angle_alpha   90.00
_cell.angle_beta   90.00
_cell.angle_gamma   90.00
#
_symmetry.space_group_name_H-M   'P 1'
#
loop_
_entity.id
_entity.type
_entity.pdbx_description
1 polymer ?
#
loop_
_entity_poly.entity_id
_entity_poly.type
_entity_poly.pdbx_seq_one_letter_code
_entity_poly.pdbx_strand_id
1 'polypeptide(L)'
;MPICEIAPRGDAAGTEDPLPRVLLVEDNPGDAELIRILLERNGTCPLEVQSATRLDHAKARLRNETFAAIVLDLGLPDCQGIETLRRIQEDAGGVPIIILSGLNDFELSTLAVREGAQDYLSKGLLCGELLARSLRFALERHSILTEATADSVRDELTGLYNRRGFMTLAGPVFKTASRFASDATLVYLDLDGLKLINDLQGHEIGDQALRETAQTLREVFRESDIVARLGGDEFVVLALGDPDNAPTILKRVEARIAMRNAQSDRRYELSLSASAVPYQPQRHRSLEVLLQEGDQLMYQQKREKKLCRAASQQAVGQVAV
;
A
#
# COMPACT_ATOMS: atom_id res chain seq x y z
N MET A 1 21.21 -31.42 -13.92
CA MET A 1 19.88 -31.50 -13.26
C MET A 1 19.27 -30.11 -13.29
N PRO A 2 18.17 -29.90 -13.97
CA PRO A 2 17.50 -28.59 -13.99
C PRO A 2 16.65 -28.45 -12.76
N ILE A 3 16.94 -27.43 -11.96
CA ILE A 3 16.05 -26.98 -10.86
C ILE A 3 15.58 -25.59 -11.24
N CYS A 4 14.41 -25.53 -11.82
CA CYS A 4 13.51 -24.38 -11.76
C CYS A 4 12.17 -24.75 -12.42
N GLU A 5 11.39 -25.58 -11.73
CA GLU A 5 9.95 -25.63 -11.91
C GLU A 5 9.33 -24.72 -10.86
N ILE A 6 9.11 -23.46 -11.24
CA ILE A 6 8.04 -22.69 -10.61
C ILE A 6 6.79 -23.20 -11.34
N ALA A 7 6.05 -24.08 -10.66
CA ALA A 7 4.79 -24.60 -11.14
C ALA A 7 3.82 -23.46 -11.44
N PRO A 8 3.11 -23.47 -12.58
CA PRO A 8 2.01 -22.55 -12.82
C PRO A 8 0.87 -22.93 -11.85
N ARG A 9 0.50 -22.02 -10.96
CA ARG A 9 -0.77 -22.13 -10.24
C ARG A 9 -1.87 -21.95 -11.27
N GLY A 10 -2.71 -22.98 -11.39
CA GLY A 10 -3.68 -23.17 -12.42
C GLY A 10 -4.82 -22.15 -12.44
N ASP A 11 -5.28 -21.96 -13.67
CA ASP A 11 -6.62 -21.65 -14.14
C ASP A 11 -7.46 -20.57 -13.41
N ALA A 12 -7.33 -19.31 -13.93
CA ALA A 12 -8.48 -18.46 -14.22
C ALA A 12 -8.06 -17.36 -15.21
N ALA A 13 -8.69 -17.36 -16.39
CA ALA A 13 -8.85 -16.28 -17.37
C ALA A 13 -7.65 -15.33 -17.62
N GLY A 14 -6.99 -15.50 -18.76
CA GLY A 14 -5.91 -14.73 -19.36
C GLY A 14 -5.85 -13.24 -19.08
N THR A 15 -5.05 -12.86 -18.11
CA THR A 15 -4.29 -11.61 -18.12
C THR A 15 -2.84 -12.03 -18.00
N GLU A 16 -2.08 -11.95 -19.10
CA GLU A 16 -0.63 -12.06 -19.06
C GLU A 16 -0.14 -10.94 -18.12
N ASP A 17 0.47 -11.30 -16.99
CA ASP A 17 1.12 -10.32 -16.12
C ASP A 17 2.13 -9.53 -16.96
N PRO A 18 2.13 -8.20 -16.90
CA PRO A 18 3.03 -7.38 -17.70
C PRO A 18 4.48 -7.74 -17.38
N LEU A 19 5.32 -7.85 -18.44
CA LEU A 19 6.74 -8.16 -18.29
C LEU A 19 7.41 -7.18 -17.32
N PRO A 20 8.33 -7.67 -16.45
CA PRO A 20 9.06 -6.79 -15.54
C PRO A 20 9.88 -5.77 -16.34
N ARG A 21 9.69 -4.48 -16.02
CA ARG A 21 10.32 -3.35 -16.70
C ARG A 21 11.59 -2.97 -15.96
N VAL A 22 12.70 -2.88 -16.68
CA VAL A 22 14.01 -2.45 -16.15
C VAL A 22 14.38 -1.10 -16.75
N LEU A 23 14.70 -0.13 -15.89
CA LEU A 23 15.20 1.17 -16.32
C LEU A 23 16.73 1.12 -16.43
N LEU A 24 17.25 1.25 -17.64
CA LEU A 24 18.69 1.38 -17.92
C LEU A 24 19.04 2.87 -18.03
N VAL A 25 19.91 3.36 -17.15
CA VAL A 25 20.40 4.74 -17.16
C VAL A 25 21.86 4.74 -17.58
N GLU A 26 22.11 5.10 -18.84
CA GLU A 26 23.42 5.01 -19.50
C GLU A 26 23.49 6.04 -20.62
N ASP A 27 24.52 6.89 -20.65
CA ASP A 27 24.67 7.95 -21.64
C ASP A 27 25.43 7.49 -22.90
N ASN A 28 26.28 6.47 -22.79
CA ASN A 28 26.99 5.89 -23.92
C ASN A 28 26.08 4.94 -24.70
N PRO A 29 25.75 5.23 -25.97
CA PRO A 29 24.84 4.39 -26.74
C PRO A 29 25.38 2.99 -27.03
N GLY A 30 26.71 2.83 -27.10
CA GLY A 30 27.34 1.52 -27.30
C GLY A 30 27.22 0.64 -26.06
N ASP A 31 27.48 1.19 -24.88
CA ASP A 31 27.31 0.48 -23.61
C ASP A 31 25.84 0.15 -23.36
N ALA A 32 24.94 1.10 -23.60
CA ALA A 32 23.50 0.90 -23.47
C ALA A 32 22.99 -0.26 -24.33
N GLU A 33 23.41 -0.32 -25.60
CA GLU A 33 23.04 -1.41 -26.52
C GLU A 33 23.62 -2.75 -26.08
N LEU A 34 24.89 -2.78 -25.65
CA LEU A 34 25.51 -3.99 -25.12
C LEU A 34 24.77 -4.52 -23.90
N ILE A 35 24.48 -3.65 -22.92
CA ILE A 35 23.77 -4.01 -21.69
C ILE A 35 22.37 -4.54 -22.02
N ARG A 36 21.65 -3.89 -22.93
CA ARG A 36 20.34 -4.32 -23.41
C ARG A 36 20.38 -5.74 -23.99
N ILE A 37 21.33 -6.00 -24.89
CA ILE A 37 21.51 -7.34 -25.49
C ILE A 37 21.85 -8.38 -24.42
N LEU A 38 22.70 -8.04 -23.44
CA LEU A 38 23.07 -8.94 -22.35
C LEU A 38 21.87 -9.28 -21.45
N LEU A 39 21.00 -8.32 -21.16
CA LEU A 39 19.78 -8.51 -20.39
C LEU A 39 18.76 -9.39 -21.14
N GLU A 40 18.54 -9.11 -22.43
CA GLU A 40 17.55 -9.82 -23.24
C GLU A 40 17.98 -11.27 -23.56
N ARG A 41 19.27 -11.52 -23.79
CA ARG A 41 19.78 -12.85 -24.18
C ARG A 41 20.06 -13.80 -23.03
N ASN A 42 20.43 -13.28 -21.86
CA ASN A 42 20.85 -14.09 -20.72
C ASN A 42 19.83 -14.07 -19.58
N GLY A 43 18.73 -13.32 -19.71
CA GLY A 43 17.63 -13.31 -18.76
C GLY A 43 16.87 -14.63 -18.78
N THR A 44 16.64 -15.22 -17.60
CA THR A 44 15.80 -16.42 -17.44
C THR A 44 14.29 -16.09 -17.52
N CYS A 45 13.93 -14.82 -17.46
CA CYS A 45 12.57 -14.30 -17.67
C CYS A 45 12.59 -13.23 -18.76
N PRO A 46 11.60 -13.18 -19.64
CA PRO A 46 11.41 -12.06 -20.54
C PRO A 46 11.21 -10.77 -19.75
N LEU A 47 11.88 -9.69 -20.16
CA LEU A 47 11.82 -8.39 -19.52
C LEU A 47 11.79 -7.27 -20.56
N GLU A 48 11.27 -6.11 -20.20
CA GLU A 48 11.23 -4.90 -21.02
C GLU A 48 12.31 -3.94 -20.53
N VAL A 49 13.29 -3.60 -21.39
CA VAL A 49 14.33 -2.62 -21.06
C VAL A 49 13.96 -1.25 -21.62
N GLN A 50 13.89 -0.26 -20.76
CA GLN A 50 13.68 1.13 -21.12
C GLN A 50 14.91 1.95 -20.75
N SER A 51 15.38 2.79 -21.67
CA SER A 51 16.64 3.52 -21.52
C SER A 51 16.42 5.01 -21.22
N ALA A 52 17.31 5.58 -20.41
CA ALA A 52 17.47 7.01 -20.18
C ALA A 52 18.95 7.36 -20.27
N THR A 53 19.30 8.45 -20.94
CA THR A 53 20.69 8.90 -21.15
C THR A 53 21.15 9.97 -20.15
N ARG A 54 20.28 10.37 -19.22
CA ARG A 54 20.52 11.40 -18.22
C ARG A 54 19.76 11.08 -16.95
N LEU A 55 20.32 11.49 -15.81
CA LEU A 55 19.68 11.32 -14.51
C LEU A 55 18.30 11.99 -14.44
N ASP A 56 18.17 13.22 -14.93
CA ASP A 56 16.90 13.96 -14.90
C ASP A 56 15.79 13.25 -15.69
N HIS A 57 16.12 12.64 -16.82
CA HIS A 57 15.18 11.84 -17.60
C HIS A 57 14.77 10.57 -16.84
N ALA A 58 15.73 9.89 -16.19
CA ALA A 58 15.44 8.70 -15.37
C ALA A 58 14.50 9.06 -14.20
N LYS A 59 14.76 10.15 -13.49
CA LYS A 59 13.91 10.66 -12.40
C LYS A 59 12.49 10.99 -12.87
N ALA A 60 12.36 11.65 -14.03
CA ALA A 60 11.05 11.97 -14.61
C ALA A 60 10.24 10.70 -14.93
N ARG A 61 10.90 9.64 -15.41
CA ARG A 61 10.25 8.33 -15.66
C ARG A 61 9.82 7.66 -14.37
N LEU A 62 10.69 7.60 -13.36
CA LEU A 62 10.41 6.98 -12.06
C LEU A 62 9.21 7.60 -11.34
N ARG A 63 8.92 8.89 -11.59
CA ARG A 63 7.73 9.58 -11.05
C ARG A 63 6.42 9.17 -11.73
N ASN A 64 6.48 8.73 -12.98
CA ASN A 64 5.31 8.49 -13.82
C ASN A 64 5.10 7.00 -14.18
N GLU A 65 6.13 6.18 -14.03
CA GLU A 65 6.15 4.80 -14.46
C GLU A 65 6.71 3.90 -13.36
N THR A 66 6.28 2.63 -13.34
CA THR A 66 6.78 1.63 -12.40
C THR A 66 7.86 0.77 -13.05
N PHE A 67 8.95 0.52 -12.32
CA PHE A 67 10.05 -0.33 -12.74
C PHE A 67 10.31 -1.41 -11.69
N ALA A 68 10.75 -2.59 -12.15
CA ALA A 68 11.11 -3.70 -11.27
C ALA A 68 12.57 -3.61 -10.81
N ALA A 69 13.46 -2.99 -11.61
CA ALA A 69 14.85 -2.73 -11.26
C ALA A 69 15.40 -1.52 -12.04
N ILE A 70 16.48 -0.93 -11.52
CA ILE A 70 17.25 0.13 -12.18
C ILE A 70 18.67 -0.39 -12.38
N VAL A 71 19.19 -0.24 -13.59
CA VAL A 71 20.60 -0.44 -13.94
C VAL A 71 21.19 0.93 -14.21
N LEU A 72 22.15 1.38 -13.40
CA LEU A 72 22.59 2.76 -13.32
C LEU A 72 24.10 2.89 -13.60
N ASP A 73 24.46 3.68 -14.58
CA ASP A 73 25.83 4.23 -14.68
C ASP A 73 26.01 5.41 -13.72
N LEU A 74 27.19 5.45 -13.10
CA LEU A 74 27.61 6.58 -12.25
C LEU A 74 28.26 7.75 -13.01
N GLY A 75 28.57 7.57 -14.29
CA GLY A 75 29.26 8.55 -15.12
C GLY A 75 28.38 9.40 -16.03
N LEU A 76 27.17 9.77 -15.58
CA LEU A 76 26.22 10.51 -16.40
C LEU A 76 26.63 11.96 -16.65
N PRO A 77 26.23 12.59 -17.78
CA PRO A 77 26.62 13.95 -18.14
C PRO A 77 26.09 15.03 -17.19
N ASP A 78 25.00 14.73 -16.47
CA ASP A 78 24.33 15.66 -15.54
C ASP A 78 24.55 15.31 -14.06
N CYS A 79 25.20 14.16 -13.74
CA CYS A 79 25.59 13.80 -12.39
C CYS A 79 26.67 12.71 -12.41
N GLN A 80 27.63 12.73 -11.49
CA GLN A 80 28.75 11.78 -11.47
C GLN A 80 28.98 11.18 -10.08
N GLY A 81 29.52 9.96 -10.07
CA GLY A 81 29.92 9.26 -8.86
C GLY A 81 28.74 8.88 -7.97
N ILE A 82 29.00 8.74 -6.67
CA ILE A 82 28.02 8.29 -5.67
C ILE A 82 26.80 9.22 -5.56
N GLU A 83 26.96 10.48 -5.93
CA GLU A 83 25.87 11.45 -5.92
C GLU A 83 24.77 11.07 -6.91
N THR A 84 25.10 10.41 -8.01
CA THR A 84 24.12 9.88 -8.98
C THR A 84 23.20 8.84 -8.32
N LEU A 85 23.77 7.96 -7.49
CA LEU A 85 22.99 6.99 -6.71
C LEU A 85 22.05 7.69 -5.71
N ARG A 86 22.57 8.64 -4.93
CA ARG A 86 21.77 9.35 -3.92
C ARG A 86 20.58 10.06 -4.53
N ARG A 87 20.80 10.75 -5.64
CA ARG A 87 19.74 11.51 -6.32
C ARG A 87 18.66 10.63 -6.97
N ILE A 88 19.04 9.48 -7.54
CA ILE A 88 18.03 8.61 -8.14
C ILE A 88 17.18 7.90 -7.07
N GLN A 89 17.76 7.61 -5.90
CA GLN A 89 17.06 6.99 -4.77
C GLN A 89 15.89 7.83 -4.26
N GLU A 90 15.95 9.16 -4.38
CA GLU A 90 14.85 10.06 -4.00
C GLU A 90 13.53 9.77 -4.73
N ASP A 91 13.62 9.29 -5.99
CA ASP A 91 12.48 9.00 -6.84
C ASP A 91 12.29 7.49 -7.11
N ALA A 92 13.25 6.64 -6.70
CA ALA A 92 13.23 5.20 -6.96
C ALA A 92 12.19 4.41 -6.15
N GLY A 93 11.66 4.98 -5.04
CA GLY A 93 10.55 4.35 -4.29
C GLY A 93 10.87 2.95 -3.73
N GLY A 94 12.16 2.62 -3.50
CA GLY A 94 12.58 1.29 -3.03
C GLY A 94 12.90 0.28 -4.14
N VAL A 95 12.80 0.66 -5.41
CA VAL A 95 13.22 -0.17 -6.56
C VAL A 95 14.71 -0.49 -6.44
N PRO A 96 15.13 -1.77 -6.60
CA PRO A 96 16.54 -2.16 -6.48
C PRO A 96 17.40 -1.52 -7.58
N ILE A 97 18.57 -1.02 -7.18
CA ILE A 97 19.51 -0.33 -8.07
C ILE A 97 20.79 -1.17 -8.19
N ILE A 98 21.13 -1.58 -9.42
CA ILE A 98 22.40 -2.21 -9.77
C ILE A 98 23.25 -1.15 -10.44
N ILE A 99 24.46 -0.93 -9.91
CA ILE A 99 25.40 0.03 -10.48
C ILE A 99 26.29 -0.66 -11.50
N LEU A 100 26.45 -0.01 -12.65
CA LEU A 100 27.48 -0.33 -13.65
C LEU A 100 28.47 0.83 -13.71
N SER A 101 29.77 0.54 -13.59
CA SER A 101 30.80 1.59 -13.63
C SER A 101 31.99 1.14 -14.46
N GLY A 102 32.57 2.07 -15.21
CA GLY A 102 33.85 1.84 -15.92
C GLY A 102 35.06 1.79 -15.00
N LEU A 103 34.92 2.27 -13.76
CA LEU A 103 35.99 2.29 -12.77
C LEU A 103 35.98 1.00 -11.94
N ASN A 104 37.15 0.37 -11.86
CA ASN A 104 37.36 -0.79 -10.99
C ASN A 104 37.85 -0.30 -9.61
N ASP A 105 36.99 0.48 -8.94
CA ASP A 105 37.30 1.13 -7.66
C ASP A 105 36.60 0.39 -6.52
N PHE A 106 37.39 -0.29 -5.70
CA PHE A 106 36.91 -1.06 -4.56
C PHE A 106 36.28 -0.17 -3.47
N GLU A 107 36.81 1.02 -3.25
CA GLU A 107 36.27 1.96 -2.25
C GLU A 107 34.90 2.47 -2.68
N LEU A 108 34.75 2.84 -3.96
CA LEU A 108 33.51 3.28 -4.55
C LEU A 108 32.46 2.15 -4.55
N SER A 109 32.85 0.91 -4.84
CA SER A 109 31.92 -0.23 -4.81
C SER A 109 31.38 -0.50 -3.41
N THR A 110 32.28 -0.47 -2.40
CA THR A 110 31.91 -0.66 -1.01
C THR A 110 30.98 0.47 -0.51
N LEU A 111 31.29 1.70 -0.89
CA LEU A 111 30.49 2.87 -0.55
C LEU A 111 29.10 2.77 -1.19
N ALA A 112 29.01 2.42 -2.47
CA ALA A 112 27.76 2.31 -3.20
C ALA A 112 26.80 1.28 -2.57
N VAL A 113 27.30 0.12 -2.17
CA VAL A 113 26.51 -0.91 -1.48
C VAL A 113 26.05 -0.41 -0.08
N ARG A 114 26.91 0.29 0.66
CA ARG A 114 26.54 0.92 1.95
C ARG A 114 25.49 2.01 1.81
N GLU A 115 25.53 2.75 0.71
CA GLU A 115 24.54 3.78 0.36
C GLU A 115 23.23 3.19 -0.22
N GLY A 116 23.11 1.84 -0.28
CA GLY A 116 21.86 1.16 -0.62
C GLY A 116 21.76 0.67 -2.07
N ALA A 117 22.86 0.66 -2.84
CA ALA A 117 22.87 -0.08 -4.10
C ALA A 117 22.73 -1.59 -3.83
N GLN A 118 21.97 -2.29 -4.67
CA GLN A 118 21.77 -3.74 -4.55
C GLN A 118 23.04 -4.49 -4.96
N ASP A 119 23.74 -3.99 -5.97
CA ASP A 119 24.99 -4.57 -6.46
C ASP A 119 25.81 -3.52 -7.21
N TYR A 120 27.12 -3.79 -7.39
CA TYR A 120 28.05 -2.96 -8.13
C TYR A 120 28.87 -3.84 -9.08
N LEU A 121 28.74 -3.60 -10.37
CA LEU A 121 29.41 -4.36 -11.43
C LEU A 121 30.34 -3.45 -12.24
N SER A 122 31.57 -3.94 -12.50
CA SER A 122 32.51 -3.24 -13.40
C SER A 122 32.17 -3.55 -14.86
N LYS A 123 32.02 -2.51 -15.70
CA LYS A 123 31.78 -2.65 -17.15
C LYS A 123 32.87 -3.47 -17.85
N GLY A 124 34.11 -3.34 -17.38
CA GLY A 124 35.25 -4.10 -17.94
C GLY A 124 35.23 -5.61 -17.70
N LEU A 125 34.46 -6.07 -16.71
CA LEU A 125 34.28 -7.48 -16.35
C LEU A 125 32.83 -7.96 -16.62
N LEU A 126 32.02 -7.13 -17.26
CA LEU A 126 30.61 -7.41 -17.48
C LEU A 126 30.44 -8.55 -18.48
N CYS A 127 29.78 -9.61 -18.03
CA CYS A 127 29.25 -10.65 -18.88
C CYS A 127 27.76 -10.85 -18.63
N GLY A 128 27.07 -11.42 -19.63
CA GLY A 128 25.62 -11.58 -19.55
C GLY A 128 25.17 -12.45 -18.37
N GLU A 129 25.96 -13.45 -18.02
CA GLU A 129 25.66 -14.35 -16.89
C GLU A 129 25.74 -13.59 -15.53
N LEU A 130 26.76 -12.75 -15.36
CA LEU A 130 26.95 -11.96 -14.14
C LEU A 130 25.81 -10.93 -13.97
N LEU A 131 25.48 -10.19 -15.04
CA LEU A 131 24.41 -9.20 -15.03
C LEU A 131 23.05 -9.84 -14.78
N ALA A 132 22.75 -10.95 -15.47
CA ALA A 132 21.49 -11.68 -15.29
C ALA A 132 21.35 -12.26 -13.88
N ARG A 133 22.46 -12.74 -13.28
CA ARG A 133 22.48 -13.22 -11.89
C ARG A 133 22.22 -12.08 -10.91
N SER A 134 22.90 -10.95 -11.06
CA SER A 134 22.72 -9.79 -10.19
C SER A 134 21.29 -9.24 -10.27
N LEU A 135 20.75 -9.13 -11.49
CA LEU A 135 19.37 -8.69 -11.69
C LEU A 135 18.35 -9.66 -11.05
N ARG A 136 18.55 -10.97 -11.23
CA ARG A 136 17.67 -11.98 -10.60
C ARG A 136 17.66 -11.88 -9.10
N PHE A 137 18.82 -11.77 -8.46
CA PHE A 137 18.90 -11.58 -7.00
C PHE A 137 18.27 -10.26 -6.54
N ALA A 138 18.43 -9.20 -7.33
CA ALA A 138 17.80 -7.91 -7.05
C ALA A 138 16.26 -8.02 -7.08
N LEU A 139 15.71 -8.64 -8.12
CA LEU A 139 14.28 -8.85 -8.29
C LEU A 139 13.71 -9.78 -7.22
N GLU A 140 14.36 -10.92 -6.94
CA GLU A 140 13.91 -11.89 -5.94
C GLU A 140 13.93 -11.28 -4.53
N ARG A 141 15.02 -10.59 -4.17
CA ARG A 141 15.10 -9.91 -2.88
C ARG A 141 14.06 -8.79 -2.73
N HIS A 142 13.81 -8.04 -3.80
CA HIS A 142 12.78 -7.01 -3.82
C HIS A 142 11.38 -7.61 -3.67
N SER A 143 11.09 -8.73 -4.35
CA SER A 143 9.83 -9.49 -4.20
C SER A 143 9.62 -9.95 -2.76
N ILE A 144 10.63 -10.61 -2.15
CA ILE A 144 10.56 -11.05 -0.76
C ILE A 144 10.33 -9.87 0.20
N LEU A 145 11.04 -8.76 0.01
CA LEU A 145 10.86 -7.56 0.83
C LEU A 145 9.50 -6.90 0.60
N THR A 146 8.99 -6.92 -0.62
CA THR A 146 7.68 -6.38 -0.98
C THR A 146 6.57 -7.28 -0.43
N GLU A 147 6.70 -8.60 -0.50
CA GLU A 147 5.79 -9.57 0.12
C GLU A 147 5.80 -9.42 1.64
N ALA A 148 6.96 -9.36 2.27
CA ALA A 148 7.09 -9.12 3.72
C ALA A 148 6.52 -7.76 4.14
N THR A 149 6.63 -6.72 3.29
CA THR A 149 5.98 -5.43 3.53
C THR A 149 4.50 -5.45 3.20
N ALA A 150 4.04 -6.25 2.24
CA ALA A 150 2.62 -6.47 1.94
C ALA A 150 1.91 -7.15 3.11
N ASP A 151 2.49 -8.18 3.71
CA ASP A 151 1.99 -8.77 4.97
C ASP A 151 2.04 -7.76 6.13
N SER A 152 3.06 -6.93 6.16
CA SER A 152 3.21 -5.86 7.17
C SER A 152 2.21 -4.69 7.01
N VAL A 153 1.48 -4.55 5.91
CA VAL A 153 0.48 -3.49 5.68
C VAL A 153 -0.97 -3.96 5.80
N ARG A 154 -1.19 -5.25 6.08
CA ARG A 154 -2.52 -5.82 6.32
C ARG A 154 -2.70 -6.24 7.76
N ASP A 155 -3.96 -6.23 8.21
CA ASP A 155 -4.40 -6.80 9.49
C ASP A 155 -4.66 -8.30 9.31
N GLU A 156 -3.93 -9.14 10.03
CA GLU A 156 -3.97 -10.60 9.90
C GLU A 156 -5.38 -11.19 10.19
N LEU A 157 -6.13 -10.57 11.10
CA LEU A 157 -7.45 -11.05 11.49
C LEU A 157 -8.51 -10.78 10.41
N THR A 158 -8.50 -9.56 9.85
CA THR A 158 -9.57 -9.07 8.98
C THR A 158 -9.17 -9.03 7.50
N GLY A 159 -7.87 -9.08 7.20
CA GLY A 159 -7.32 -8.92 5.85
C GLY A 159 -7.49 -7.52 5.26
N LEU A 160 -8.06 -6.56 6.00
CA LEU A 160 -8.07 -5.14 5.64
C LEU A 160 -6.65 -4.56 5.73
N TYR A 161 -6.45 -3.35 5.22
CA TYR A 161 -5.21 -2.64 5.54
C TYR A 161 -5.12 -2.40 7.05
N ASN A 162 -3.92 -2.51 7.61
CA ASN A 162 -3.66 -2.07 8.97
C ASN A 162 -3.34 -0.56 8.99
N ARG A 163 -3.04 0.00 10.15
CA ARG A 163 -2.71 1.43 10.30
C ARG A 163 -1.58 1.87 9.38
N ARG A 164 -0.53 1.07 9.25
CA ARG A 164 0.62 1.36 8.38
C ARG A 164 0.20 1.36 6.91
N GLY A 165 -0.56 0.34 6.49
CA GLY A 165 -1.07 0.24 5.12
C GLY A 165 -2.00 1.40 4.77
N PHE A 166 -2.88 1.80 5.68
CA PHE A 166 -3.72 2.97 5.48
C PHE A 166 -2.90 4.24 5.25
N MET A 167 -1.93 4.55 6.11
CA MET A 167 -1.09 5.75 5.97
C MET A 167 -0.28 5.75 4.68
N THR A 168 0.25 4.58 4.29
CA THR A 168 1.04 4.42 3.06
C THR A 168 0.20 4.67 1.80
N LEU A 169 -1.02 4.15 1.75
CA LEU A 169 -1.90 4.27 0.58
C LEU A 169 -2.68 5.58 0.55
N ALA A 170 -3.22 6.01 1.68
CA ALA A 170 -4.03 7.22 1.77
C ALA A 170 -3.20 8.51 1.64
N GLY A 171 -1.92 8.51 2.05
CA GLY A 171 -1.06 9.69 2.01
C GLY A 171 -0.88 10.29 0.60
N PRO A 172 -0.46 9.53 -0.42
CA PRO A 172 -0.37 10.01 -1.81
C PRO A 172 -1.72 10.47 -2.36
N VAL A 173 -2.79 9.71 -2.09
CA VAL A 173 -4.15 10.03 -2.54
C VAL A 173 -4.63 11.34 -1.94
N PHE A 174 -4.42 11.54 -0.64
CA PHE A 174 -4.72 12.79 0.06
C PHE A 174 -3.98 13.99 -0.55
N LYS A 175 -2.68 13.85 -0.86
CA LYS A 175 -1.90 14.89 -1.55
C LYS A 175 -2.45 15.22 -2.93
N THR A 176 -2.91 14.23 -3.66
CA THR A 176 -3.53 14.40 -4.98
C THR A 176 -4.88 15.10 -4.88
N ALA A 177 -5.75 14.68 -3.95
CA ALA A 177 -7.02 15.34 -3.65
C ALA A 177 -6.82 16.82 -3.26
N SER A 178 -5.76 17.11 -2.50
CA SER A 178 -5.39 18.47 -2.13
C SER A 178 -5.03 19.36 -3.33
N ARG A 179 -4.39 18.80 -4.37
CA ARG A 179 -3.98 19.55 -5.56
C ARG A 179 -5.12 19.78 -6.55
N PHE A 180 -6.01 18.81 -6.71
CA PHE A 180 -7.04 18.80 -7.74
C PHE A 180 -8.45 19.11 -7.20
N ALA A 181 -8.57 19.52 -5.91
CA ALA A 181 -9.84 19.74 -5.22
C ALA A 181 -10.81 18.56 -5.42
N SER A 182 -10.28 17.32 -5.42
CA SER A 182 -11.09 16.12 -5.59
C SER A 182 -11.82 15.82 -4.30
N ASP A 183 -13.08 15.40 -4.42
CA ASP A 183 -13.90 15.02 -3.28
C ASP A 183 -13.35 13.74 -2.64
N ALA A 184 -13.17 13.79 -1.34
CA ALA A 184 -12.83 12.64 -0.50
C ALA A 184 -13.55 12.75 0.83
N THR A 185 -13.94 11.62 1.40
CA THR A 185 -14.60 11.58 2.72
C THR A 185 -13.88 10.54 3.57
N LEU A 186 -13.42 10.94 4.75
CA LEU A 186 -12.93 10.03 5.77
C LEU A 186 -14.12 9.52 6.59
N VAL A 187 -14.25 8.20 6.70
CA VAL A 187 -15.20 7.56 7.61
C VAL A 187 -14.42 6.88 8.72
N TYR A 188 -14.68 7.25 9.96
CA TYR A 188 -14.08 6.63 11.15
C TYR A 188 -15.16 5.81 11.86
N LEU A 189 -14.87 4.56 12.19
CA LEU A 189 -15.84 3.63 12.74
C LEU A 189 -15.23 2.84 13.91
N ASP A 190 -16.09 2.47 14.86
CA ASP A 190 -15.74 1.69 16.04
C ASP A 190 -16.82 0.61 16.27
N LEU A 191 -16.40 -0.64 16.48
CA LEU A 191 -17.31 -1.73 16.78
C LEU A 191 -17.77 -1.65 18.24
N ASP A 192 -19.02 -1.27 18.43
CA ASP A 192 -19.62 -1.10 19.75
C ASP A 192 -19.69 -2.44 20.51
N GLY A 193 -19.20 -2.44 21.75
CA GLY A 193 -19.41 -3.55 22.68
C GLY A 193 -18.51 -4.78 22.44
N LEU A 194 -17.42 -4.66 21.67
CA LEU A 194 -16.49 -5.76 21.45
C LEU A 194 -16.00 -6.40 22.75
N LYS A 195 -15.71 -5.57 23.77
CA LYS A 195 -15.30 -6.08 25.09
C LYS A 195 -16.40 -6.94 25.73
N LEU A 196 -17.66 -6.52 25.65
CA LEU A 196 -18.78 -7.27 26.19
C LEU A 196 -18.97 -8.61 25.44
N ILE A 197 -18.82 -8.63 24.12
CA ILE A 197 -18.85 -9.85 23.32
C ILE A 197 -17.75 -10.79 23.78
N ASN A 198 -16.51 -10.31 23.94
CA ASN A 198 -15.39 -11.10 24.41
C ASN A 198 -15.63 -11.67 25.83
N ASP A 199 -16.11 -10.83 26.76
CA ASP A 199 -16.33 -11.21 28.15
C ASP A 199 -17.46 -12.27 28.30
N LEU A 200 -18.50 -12.20 27.45
CA LEU A 200 -19.66 -13.11 27.52
C LEU A 200 -19.53 -14.37 26.66
N GLN A 201 -18.83 -14.28 25.52
CA GLN A 201 -18.85 -15.33 24.50
C GLN A 201 -17.45 -15.82 24.09
N GLY A 202 -16.38 -15.18 24.62
CA GLY A 202 -15.01 -15.53 24.34
C GLY A 202 -14.41 -14.75 23.15
N HIS A 203 -13.08 -14.74 23.08
CA HIS A 203 -12.33 -13.98 22.08
C HIS A 203 -12.57 -14.46 20.63
N GLU A 204 -12.83 -15.75 20.43
CA GLU A 204 -13.14 -16.30 19.08
C GLU A 204 -14.38 -15.66 18.47
N ILE A 205 -15.41 -15.41 19.30
CA ILE A 205 -16.64 -14.74 18.85
C ILE A 205 -16.40 -13.24 18.63
N GLY A 206 -15.57 -12.60 19.44
CA GLY A 206 -15.13 -11.22 19.19
C GLY A 206 -14.33 -11.08 17.88
N ASP A 207 -13.45 -12.03 17.60
CA ASP A 207 -12.71 -12.10 16.34
C ASP A 207 -13.66 -12.30 15.14
N GLN A 208 -14.70 -13.12 15.30
CA GLN A 208 -15.73 -13.28 14.27
C GLN A 208 -16.48 -11.97 14.03
N ALA A 209 -16.86 -11.23 15.09
CA ALA A 209 -17.52 -9.94 14.97
C ALA A 209 -16.64 -8.92 14.23
N LEU A 210 -15.32 -8.92 14.46
CA LEU A 210 -14.35 -8.09 13.72
C LEU A 210 -14.25 -8.48 12.23
N ARG A 211 -14.19 -9.78 11.91
CA ARG A 211 -14.18 -10.28 10.52
C ARG A 211 -15.48 -9.91 9.77
N GLU A 212 -16.61 -10.05 10.44
CA GLU A 212 -17.91 -9.69 9.86
C GLU A 212 -18.06 -8.18 9.65
N THR A 213 -17.52 -7.37 10.56
CA THR A 213 -17.45 -5.92 10.38
C THR A 213 -16.60 -5.57 9.15
N ALA A 214 -15.41 -6.15 9.04
CA ALA A 214 -14.53 -5.95 7.89
C ALA A 214 -15.18 -6.34 6.56
N GLN A 215 -15.85 -7.49 6.53
CA GLN A 215 -16.57 -7.94 5.35
C GLN A 215 -17.72 -6.99 5.00
N THR A 216 -18.45 -6.49 6.00
CA THR A 216 -19.53 -5.51 5.79
C THR A 216 -19.01 -4.23 5.17
N LEU A 217 -17.87 -3.73 5.64
CA LEU A 217 -17.24 -2.54 5.07
C LEU A 217 -16.80 -2.77 3.62
N ARG A 218 -16.19 -3.93 3.29
CA ARG A 218 -15.84 -4.27 1.89
C ARG A 218 -17.06 -4.32 0.96
N GLU A 219 -18.21 -4.70 1.46
CA GLU A 219 -19.46 -4.77 0.67
C GLU A 219 -20.11 -3.40 0.47
N VAL A 220 -19.87 -2.43 1.38
CA VAL A 220 -20.41 -1.07 1.32
C VAL A 220 -19.52 -0.15 0.47
N PHE A 221 -18.20 -0.29 0.58
CA PHE A 221 -17.22 0.58 -0.08
C PHE A 221 -16.69 -0.06 -1.36
N ARG A 222 -16.23 0.79 -2.29
CA ARG A 222 -15.71 0.37 -3.61
C ARG A 222 -14.29 -0.15 -3.48
N GLU A 223 -13.82 -0.88 -4.47
CA GLU A 223 -12.42 -1.35 -4.54
C GLU A 223 -11.41 -0.19 -4.59
N SER A 224 -11.82 0.96 -5.15
CA SER A 224 -11.03 2.19 -5.16
C SER A 224 -10.91 2.87 -3.80
N ASP A 225 -11.77 2.53 -2.83
CA ASP A 225 -11.75 3.12 -1.49
C ASP A 225 -10.74 2.38 -0.61
N ILE A 226 -10.07 3.10 0.27
CA ILE A 226 -9.06 2.51 1.15
C ILE A 226 -9.72 2.16 2.47
N VAL A 227 -9.95 0.87 2.73
CA VAL A 227 -10.59 0.35 3.94
C VAL A 227 -9.54 -0.28 4.84
N ALA A 228 -9.47 0.15 6.11
CA ALA A 228 -8.46 -0.31 7.06
C ALA A 228 -9.03 -0.57 8.46
N ARG A 229 -8.33 -1.42 9.23
CA ARG A 229 -8.47 -1.56 10.67
C ARG A 229 -7.25 -0.94 11.35
N LEU A 230 -7.46 0.06 12.20
CA LEU A 230 -6.36 0.77 12.86
C LEU A 230 -5.84 0.04 14.11
N GLY A 231 -6.67 -0.77 14.72
CA GLY A 231 -6.37 -1.60 15.89
C GLY A 231 -7.62 -1.84 16.74
N GLY A 232 -7.64 -2.88 17.55
CA GLY A 232 -8.76 -3.20 18.42
C GLY A 232 -10.10 -3.26 17.67
N ASP A 233 -11.01 -2.38 18.02
CA ASP A 233 -12.36 -2.21 17.46
C ASP A 233 -12.48 -1.08 16.42
N GLU A 234 -11.37 -0.38 16.08
CA GLU A 234 -11.34 0.81 15.24
C GLU A 234 -11.10 0.49 13.76
N PHE A 235 -11.95 1.05 12.90
CA PHE A 235 -11.87 0.96 11.45
C PHE A 235 -11.88 2.36 10.82
N VAL A 236 -11.26 2.49 9.65
CA VAL A 236 -11.25 3.74 8.90
C VAL A 236 -11.40 3.46 7.41
N VAL A 237 -12.09 4.36 6.72
CA VAL A 237 -12.21 4.34 5.26
C VAL A 237 -11.92 5.72 4.70
N LEU A 238 -11.08 5.77 3.67
CA LEU A 238 -10.96 6.95 2.81
C LEU A 238 -11.72 6.67 1.51
N ALA A 239 -12.93 7.22 1.40
CA ALA A 239 -13.78 7.12 0.21
C ALA A 239 -13.42 8.24 -0.77
N LEU A 240 -13.21 7.86 -2.06
CA LEU A 240 -12.71 8.74 -3.10
C LEU A 240 -13.78 9.01 -4.16
N GLY A 241 -13.90 10.30 -4.56
CA GLY A 241 -14.79 10.70 -5.64
C GLY A 241 -16.23 10.24 -5.43
N ASP A 242 -16.69 10.11 -4.19
CA ASP A 242 -18.06 9.72 -3.89
C ASP A 242 -18.93 10.99 -3.97
N PRO A 243 -19.91 11.05 -4.90
CA PRO A 243 -20.85 12.17 -4.99
C PRO A 243 -21.81 12.20 -3.79
N ASP A 244 -21.89 11.09 -3.04
CA ASP A 244 -22.72 11.02 -1.84
C ASP A 244 -22.09 11.86 -0.74
N ASN A 245 -22.91 12.64 -0.07
CA ASN A 245 -22.46 13.36 1.11
C ASN A 245 -22.21 12.42 2.31
N ALA A 246 -21.45 12.85 3.28
CA ALA A 246 -21.12 12.09 4.48
C ALA A 246 -22.33 11.40 5.17
N PRO A 247 -23.52 12.02 5.33
CA PRO A 247 -24.71 11.35 5.87
C PRO A 247 -25.20 10.16 5.06
N THR A 248 -25.06 10.19 3.73
CA THR A 248 -25.48 9.08 2.85
C THR A 248 -24.57 7.86 3.03
N ILE A 249 -23.26 8.08 3.16
CA ILE A 249 -22.30 7.01 3.44
C ILE A 249 -22.64 6.32 4.77
N LEU A 250 -22.90 7.09 5.84
CA LEU A 250 -23.25 6.53 7.14
C LEU A 250 -24.54 5.71 7.09
N LYS A 251 -25.57 6.19 6.39
CA LYS A 251 -26.83 5.44 6.20
C LYS A 251 -26.62 4.11 5.45
N ARG A 252 -25.73 4.08 4.45
CA ARG A 252 -25.39 2.84 3.74
C ARG A 252 -24.76 1.81 4.67
N VAL A 253 -23.81 2.26 5.52
CA VAL A 253 -23.18 1.38 6.53
C VAL A 253 -24.22 0.86 7.51
N GLU A 254 -25.05 1.74 8.08
CA GLU A 254 -26.12 1.38 9.03
C GLU A 254 -27.10 0.37 8.42
N ALA A 255 -27.59 0.62 7.20
CA ALA A 255 -28.50 -0.28 6.50
C ALA A 255 -27.88 -1.65 6.27
N ARG A 256 -26.58 -1.71 5.90
CA ARG A 256 -25.89 -2.98 5.67
C ARG A 256 -25.70 -3.77 6.96
N ILE A 257 -25.37 -3.11 8.06
CA ILE A 257 -25.30 -3.71 9.41
C ILE A 257 -26.66 -4.26 9.83
N ALA A 258 -27.73 -3.48 9.67
CA ALA A 258 -29.10 -3.90 10.00
C ALA A 258 -29.53 -5.15 9.19
N MET A 259 -29.25 -5.16 7.88
CA MET A 259 -29.50 -6.34 7.02
C MET A 259 -28.74 -7.57 7.50
N ARG A 260 -27.47 -7.41 7.88
CA ARG A 260 -26.64 -8.51 8.37
C ARG A 260 -27.13 -9.02 9.72
N ASN A 261 -27.58 -8.15 10.59
CA ASN A 261 -28.20 -8.54 11.88
C ASN A 261 -29.51 -9.31 11.67
N ALA A 262 -30.35 -8.91 10.71
CA ALA A 262 -31.60 -9.58 10.41
C ALA A 262 -31.46 -10.98 9.79
N GLN A 263 -30.33 -11.24 9.11
CA GLN A 263 -30.07 -12.50 8.40
C GLN A 263 -29.28 -13.52 9.23
N SER A 264 -28.88 -13.19 10.44
CA SER A 264 -27.97 -14.01 11.23
C SER A 264 -28.63 -14.55 12.48
N ASP A 265 -28.40 -15.85 12.74
CA ASP A 265 -28.83 -16.57 13.95
C ASP A 265 -27.78 -16.52 15.08
N ARG A 266 -26.90 -15.50 15.05
CA ARG A 266 -25.82 -15.34 16.04
C ARG A 266 -26.33 -14.75 17.34
N ARG A 267 -25.56 -14.99 18.42
CA ARG A 267 -25.88 -14.55 19.77
C ARG A 267 -25.50 -13.09 20.09
N TYR A 268 -25.02 -12.33 19.07
CA TYR A 268 -24.65 -10.93 19.22
C TYR A 268 -25.15 -10.10 18.03
N GLU A 269 -25.37 -8.83 18.25
CA GLU A 269 -25.69 -7.88 17.20
C GLU A 269 -24.46 -7.01 16.90
N LEU A 270 -24.19 -6.81 15.62
CA LEU A 270 -23.20 -5.83 15.21
C LEU A 270 -23.79 -4.42 15.38
N SER A 271 -23.04 -3.55 16.01
CA SER A 271 -23.36 -2.12 16.13
C SER A 271 -22.09 -1.33 15.92
N LEU A 272 -22.16 -0.29 15.08
CA LEU A 272 -21.02 0.58 14.83
C LEU A 272 -21.35 2.00 15.28
N SER A 273 -20.42 2.62 15.98
CA SER A 273 -20.37 4.08 16.11
C SER A 273 -19.52 4.61 14.97
N ALA A 274 -20.02 5.59 14.20
CA ALA A 274 -19.34 6.02 12.99
C ALA A 274 -19.48 7.52 12.75
N SER A 275 -18.42 8.16 12.29
CA SER A 275 -18.41 9.55 11.81
C SER A 275 -17.95 9.60 10.36
N ALA A 276 -18.38 10.62 9.61
CA ALA A 276 -17.92 10.86 8.27
C ALA A 276 -17.53 12.34 8.13
N VAL A 277 -16.28 12.57 7.73
CA VAL A 277 -15.69 13.91 7.62
C VAL A 277 -15.32 14.16 6.15
N PRO A 278 -16.05 15.06 5.46
CA PRO A 278 -15.65 15.50 4.14
C PRO A 278 -14.29 16.20 4.19
N TYR A 279 -13.41 15.85 3.28
CA TYR A 279 -12.12 16.51 3.15
C TYR A 279 -12.28 17.97 2.71
N GLN A 280 -11.64 18.87 3.42
CA GLN A 280 -11.61 20.31 3.12
C GLN A 280 -10.14 20.78 3.09
N PRO A 281 -9.60 21.17 1.91
CA PRO A 281 -8.18 21.53 1.78
C PRO A 281 -7.73 22.67 2.70
N GLN A 282 -8.60 23.62 3.00
CA GLN A 282 -8.30 24.77 3.85
C GLN A 282 -8.17 24.38 5.34
N ARG A 283 -8.87 23.33 5.77
CA ARG A 283 -8.96 22.86 7.16
C ARG A 283 -8.02 21.68 7.42
N HIS A 284 -7.96 20.72 6.49
CA HIS A 284 -7.20 19.48 6.65
C HIS A 284 -5.86 19.59 5.93
N ARG A 285 -4.85 20.10 6.63
CA ARG A 285 -3.48 20.27 6.09
C ARG A 285 -2.71 18.97 5.97
N SER A 286 -3.11 17.94 6.70
CA SER A 286 -2.54 16.58 6.64
C SER A 286 -3.60 15.53 6.90
N LEU A 287 -3.29 14.27 6.52
CA LEU A 287 -4.16 13.13 6.74
C LEU A 287 -4.38 12.87 8.24
N GLU A 288 -3.38 13.14 9.07
CA GLU A 288 -3.46 12.98 10.53
C GLU A 288 -4.48 13.94 11.14
N VAL A 289 -4.56 15.18 10.66
CA VAL A 289 -5.56 16.16 11.10
C VAL A 289 -6.98 15.69 10.77
N LEU A 290 -7.16 15.13 9.56
CA LEU A 290 -8.44 14.56 9.13
C LEU A 290 -8.84 13.35 9.97
N LEU A 291 -7.88 12.45 10.26
CA LEU A 291 -8.09 11.29 11.15
C LEU A 291 -8.47 11.73 12.57
N GLN A 292 -7.78 12.71 13.12
CA GLN A 292 -8.06 13.23 14.46
C GLN A 292 -9.48 13.82 14.56
N GLU A 293 -9.93 14.53 13.55
CA GLU A 293 -11.29 15.05 13.50
C GLU A 293 -12.32 13.93 13.41
N GLY A 294 -12.07 12.92 12.58
CA GLY A 294 -12.93 11.74 12.46
C GLY A 294 -13.09 10.99 13.79
N ASP A 295 -11.99 10.75 14.49
CA ASP A 295 -11.99 10.11 15.80
C ASP A 295 -12.79 10.92 16.84
N GLN A 296 -12.56 12.24 16.92
CA GLN A 296 -13.29 13.11 17.86
C GLN A 296 -14.80 13.08 17.63
N LEU A 297 -15.24 13.16 16.38
CA LEU A 297 -16.66 13.11 16.02
C LEU A 297 -17.28 11.74 16.29
N MET A 298 -16.57 10.65 15.98
CA MET A 298 -17.00 9.29 16.29
C MET A 298 -17.16 9.09 17.80
N TYR A 299 -16.21 9.57 18.59
CA TYR A 299 -16.28 9.49 20.06
C TYR A 299 -17.47 10.27 20.64
N GLN A 300 -17.82 11.44 20.09
CA GLN A 300 -19.01 12.18 20.48
C GLN A 300 -20.28 11.37 20.19
N GLN A 301 -20.43 10.81 19.01
CA GLN A 301 -21.56 9.97 18.66
C GLN A 301 -21.65 8.70 19.54
N LYS A 302 -20.51 8.07 19.85
CA LYS A 302 -20.47 6.92 20.77
C LYS A 302 -20.99 7.27 22.16
N ARG A 303 -20.68 8.48 22.65
CA ARG A 303 -21.21 8.98 23.93
C ARG A 303 -22.72 9.22 23.89
N GLU A 304 -23.23 9.89 22.85
CA GLU A 304 -24.67 10.15 22.66
C GLU A 304 -25.47 8.85 22.58
N LYS A 305 -24.97 7.86 21.81
CA LYS A 305 -25.56 6.52 21.71
C LYS A 305 -25.68 5.83 23.08
N LYS A 306 -24.63 5.92 23.91
CA LYS A 306 -24.64 5.34 25.26
C LYS A 306 -25.68 6.03 26.16
N LEU A 307 -25.79 7.34 26.09
CA LEU A 307 -26.79 8.10 26.88
C LEU A 307 -28.21 7.75 26.45
N CYS A 308 -28.49 7.66 25.16
CA CYS A 308 -29.80 7.27 24.65
C CYS A 308 -30.18 5.84 25.07
N ARG A 309 -29.23 4.88 25.01
CA ARG A 309 -29.49 3.50 25.49
C ARG A 309 -29.79 3.46 26.98
N ALA A 310 -29.04 4.18 27.79
CA ALA A 310 -29.30 4.27 29.25
C ALA A 310 -30.66 4.87 29.59
N ALA A 311 -31.07 5.94 28.89
CA ALA A 311 -32.37 6.56 29.05
C ALA A 311 -33.54 5.61 28.65
N SER A 312 -33.40 4.88 27.56
CA SER A 312 -34.38 3.90 27.10
C SER A 312 -34.55 2.73 28.08
N GLN A 313 -33.46 2.25 28.68
CA GLN A 313 -33.53 1.20 29.71
C GLN A 313 -34.20 1.66 31.00
N GLN A 314 -33.98 2.91 31.41
CA GLN A 314 -34.67 3.49 32.57
C GLN A 314 -36.18 3.67 32.33
N ALA A 315 -36.58 4.08 31.12
CA ALA A 315 -37.97 4.23 30.76
C ALA A 315 -38.74 2.90 30.75
N VAL A 316 -38.13 1.81 30.29
CA VAL A 316 -38.73 0.47 30.28
C VAL A 316 -38.84 -0.09 31.72
N GLY A 317 -37.86 0.20 32.60
CA GLY A 317 -37.92 -0.23 34.01
C GLY A 317 -38.99 0.51 34.86
N GLN A 318 -39.44 1.70 34.44
CA GLN A 318 -40.51 2.45 35.12
C GLN A 318 -41.92 2.05 34.69
N VAL A 319 -42.11 1.34 33.60
CA VAL A 319 -43.42 0.86 33.10
C VAL A 319 -43.76 -0.55 33.64
N ALA A 320 -42.79 -1.23 34.27
CA ALA A 320 -42.92 -2.60 34.76
C ALA A 320 -43.14 -2.71 36.30
N VAL A 321 -43.55 -1.59 36.97
CA VAL A 321 -43.89 -1.59 38.39
C VAL A 321 -45.41 -1.20 38.53
#